data_430077b8cd27b8a9091750e947d579fb
#
_entry.id   430077b8cd27b8a9091750e947d579fb
#
_cell.length_a   1.000
_cell.length_b   1.000
_cell.length_c   1.000
_cell.angle_alpha   90.00
_cell.angle_beta   90.00
_cell.angle_gamma   90.00
#
_symmetry.space_group_name_H-M   'P 1'
#
loop_
_entity.id
_entity.type
_entity.pdbx_description
1 polymer ?
#
loop_
_entity_poly.entity_id
_entity_poly.type
_entity_poly.pdbx_seq_one_letter_code
_entity_poly.pdbx_strand_id
1 'polypeptide(L)'
;MPEFFTSFTYFRDMKWYGLMGVLLMISGCTSKFDQDFAKVAPYEAMIVPKVQWDKLPDSATIPLMTFAKAHPEYKHSSDFVYVCTRIVERQGMVFKAAEYSEYYIEQFKPSGKPLMEMLVVASHYYEQGGALDKALKYYQRLAKEFANEEVGKQAVTMIDMLNLGLTTPEAQMNYILKKAAKDSGNTANAH
;
A
#
# COMPACT_ATOMS: atom_id res chain seq x y z
N MET A 1 9.75 -17.44 -83.22
CA MET A 1 8.93 -16.48 -82.44
C MET A 1 9.24 -16.69 -81.00
N PRO A 2 9.95 -15.79 -80.43
CA PRO A 2 10.31 -15.87 -79.03
C PRO A 2 9.93 -14.62 -78.27
N GLU A 3 10.19 -14.62 -76.95
CA GLU A 3 10.37 -13.46 -76.07
C GLU A 3 9.09 -12.70 -75.59
N PHE A 4 8.51 -13.29 -74.54
CA PHE A 4 7.70 -12.47 -73.59
C PHE A 4 7.64 -13.17 -72.21
N PHE A 5 8.78 -13.39 -71.57
CA PHE A 5 8.76 -13.95 -70.20
C PHE A 5 10.01 -13.51 -69.40
N THR A 6 10.26 -12.22 -69.22
CA THR A 6 11.34 -11.79 -68.31
C THR A 6 11.06 -10.48 -67.57
N SER A 7 9.80 -10.16 -67.30
CA SER A 7 9.52 -8.89 -66.57
C SER A 7 8.69 -9.05 -65.30
N PHE A 8 8.48 -10.27 -64.79
CA PHE A 8 7.58 -10.46 -63.61
C PHE A 8 8.29 -10.79 -62.31
N THR A 9 9.60 -10.94 -62.28
CA THR A 9 10.35 -11.34 -61.09
C THR A 9 10.87 -10.16 -60.28
N TYR A 10 10.98 -8.96 -60.85
CA TYR A 10 11.57 -7.81 -60.15
C TYR A 10 10.61 -7.07 -59.20
N PHE A 11 9.29 -7.30 -59.30
CA PHE A 11 8.30 -6.62 -58.45
C PHE A 11 7.94 -7.37 -57.17
N ARG A 12 8.39 -8.63 -57.03
CA ARG A 12 8.07 -9.48 -55.88
C ARG A 12 9.00 -9.24 -54.69
N ASP A 13 10.23 -8.81 -54.96
CA ASP A 13 11.26 -8.67 -53.91
C ASP A 13 11.25 -7.30 -53.21
N MET A 14 10.72 -6.26 -53.86
CA MET A 14 10.75 -4.91 -53.31
C MET A 14 9.67 -4.65 -52.23
N LYS A 15 8.58 -5.44 -52.22
CA LYS A 15 7.52 -5.30 -51.17
C LYS A 15 7.86 -5.96 -49.85
N TRP A 16 8.74 -6.95 -49.84
CA TRP A 16 9.12 -7.65 -48.60
C TRP A 16 10.10 -6.88 -47.76
N TYR A 17 11.04 -6.16 -48.35
CA TYR A 17 12.00 -5.33 -47.60
C TYR A 17 11.32 -4.11 -46.98
N GLY A 18 10.32 -3.52 -47.62
CA GLY A 18 9.52 -2.45 -47.07
C GLY A 18 8.65 -2.89 -45.88
N LEU A 19 8.06 -4.08 -45.96
CA LEU A 19 7.24 -4.66 -44.91
C LEU A 19 8.10 -5.09 -43.69
N MET A 20 9.29 -5.63 -43.93
CA MET A 20 10.23 -6.01 -42.89
C MET A 20 10.84 -4.77 -42.18
N GLY A 21 11.09 -3.70 -42.93
CA GLY A 21 11.55 -2.43 -42.37
C GLY A 21 10.51 -1.75 -41.49
N VAL A 22 9.23 -1.81 -41.84
CA VAL A 22 8.11 -1.28 -41.04
C VAL A 22 7.86 -2.15 -39.80
N LEU A 23 7.97 -3.50 -39.90
CA LEU A 23 7.86 -4.38 -38.73
C LEU A 23 9.01 -4.21 -37.73
N LEU A 24 10.22 -3.88 -38.18
CA LEU A 24 11.36 -3.60 -37.30
C LEU A 24 11.27 -2.22 -36.61
N MET A 25 10.53 -1.28 -37.16
CA MET A 25 10.32 0.05 -36.54
C MET A 25 9.21 0.04 -35.48
N ILE A 26 8.34 -0.95 -35.45
CA ILE A 26 7.27 -1.08 -34.45
C ILE A 26 7.77 -1.80 -33.16
N SER A 27 8.90 -2.47 -33.23
CA SER A 27 9.45 -3.26 -32.09
C SER A 27 10.36 -2.49 -31.15
N GLY A 28 10.37 -1.14 -31.13
CA GLY A 28 11.47 -0.42 -30.52
C GLY A 28 11.19 0.65 -29.49
N CYS A 29 10.01 0.77 -28.87
CA CYS A 29 9.89 1.65 -27.68
C CYS A 29 8.78 1.14 -26.75
N THR A 30 9.04 0.08 -26.02
CA THR A 30 8.25 -0.16 -24.80
C THR A 30 8.55 0.98 -23.85
N SER A 31 7.51 1.72 -23.45
CA SER A 31 7.68 2.79 -22.47
C SER A 31 8.24 2.24 -21.17
N LYS A 32 8.91 3.09 -20.39
CA LYS A 32 9.37 2.68 -19.05
C LYS A 32 8.19 2.15 -18.20
N PHE A 33 7.03 2.78 -18.35
CA PHE A 33 5.79 2.31 -17.71
C PHE A 33 5.48 0.87 -18.10
N ASP A 34 5.47 0.52 -19.40
CA ASP A 34 5.14 -0.83 -19.86
C ASP A 34 6.12 -1.88 -19.32
N GLN A 35 7.41 -1.54 -19.26
CA GLN A 35 8.45 -2.40 -18.71
C GLN A 35 8.25 -2.63 -17.19
N ASP A 36 7.92 -1.58 -16.45
CA ASP A 36 7.67 -1.66 -15.01
C ASP A 36 6.34 -2.36 -14.74
N PHE A 37 5.30 -2.07 -15.53
CA PHE A 37 3.98 -2.70 -15.43
C PHE A 37 4.04 -4.21 -15.70
N ALA A 38 4.81 -4.66 -16.67
CA ALA A 38 4.97 -6.09 -16.97
C ALA A 38 5.42 -6.91 -15.75
N LYS A 39 6.16 -6.29 -14.81
CA LYS A 39 6.62 -6.94 -13.57
C LYS A 39 5.51 -7.12 -12.54
N VAL A 40 4.49 -6.28 -12.57
CA VAL A 40 3.40 -6.25 -11.59
C VAL A 40 2.06 -6.76 -12.12
N ALA A 41 1.88 -6.81 -13.44
CA ALA A 41 0.65 -7.26 -14.09
C ALA A 41 0.13 -8.64 -13.58
N PRO A 42 0.99 -9.65 -13.32
CA PRO A 42 0.52 -10.92 -12.76
C PRO A 42 -0.09 -10.78 -11.36
N TYR A 43 0.40 -9.83 -10.57
CA TYR A 43 -0.09 -9.58 -9.21
C TYR A 43 -1.35 -8.71 -9.21
N GLU A 44 -1.46 -7.78 -10.16
CA GLU A 44 -2.65 -6.93 -10.28
C GLU A 44 -3.93 -7.74 -10.42
N ALA A 45 -3.93 -8.78 -11.25
CA ALA A 45 -5.08 -9.67 -11.43
C ALA A 45 -5.50 -10.40 -10.14
N MET A 46 -4.60 -10.52 -9.16
CA MET A 46 -4.89 -11.09 -7.84
C MET A 46 -5.36 -10.03 -6.83
N ILE A 47 -5.00 -8.76 -7.02
CA ILE A 47 -5.33 -7.64 -6.14
C ILE A 47 -6.67 -7.01 -6.53
N VAL A 48 -6.92 -6.87 -7.82
CA VAL A 48 -8.13 -6.26 -8.37
C VAL A 48 -8.94 -7.37 -9.07
N PRO A 49 -10.06 -7.80 -8.52
CA PRO A 49 -11.03 -7.16 -7.63
C PRO A 49 -10.96 -7.55 -6.13
N LYS A 50 -9.85 -7.63 -5.50
CA LYS A 50 -9.63 -7.93 -4.06
C LYS A 50 -9.89 -9.37 -3.61
N VAL A 51 -10.04 -10.31 -4.52
CA VAL A 51 -10.51 -11.67 -4.19
C VAL A 51 -9.41 -12.59 -3.68
N GLN A 52 -8.13 -12.35 -4.01
CA GLN A 52 -7.03 -13.29 -3.73
C GLN A 52 -5.73 -12.63 -3.22
N TRP A 53 -5.78 -11.42 -2.69
CA TRP A 53 -4.58 -10.73 -2.23
C TRP A 53 -3.86 -11.47 -1.08
N ASP A 54 -4.60 -12.23 -0.27
CA ASP A 54 -4.09 -13.09 0.80
C ASP A 54 -3.22 -14.23 0.30
N LYS A 55 -3.35 -14.60 -0.97
CA LYS A 55 -2.55 -15.63 -1.65
C LYS A 55 -1.31 -15.09 -2.33
N LEU A 56 -1.10 -13.78 -2.31
CA LEU A 56 0.09 -13.19 -2.90
C LEU A 56 1.35 -13.69 -2.20
N PRO A 57 2.39 -14.06 -2.97
CA PRO A 57 3.67 -14.45 -2.40
C PRO A 57 4.35 -13.24 -1.77
N ASP A 58 5.14 -13.47 -0.74
CA ASP A 58 5.89 -12.43 -0.04
C ASP A 58 6.82 -11.65 -0.97
N SER A 59 7.36 -12.32 -1.99
CA SER A 59 8.20 -11.72 -3.03
C SER A 59 7.51 -10.66 -3.89
N ALA A 60 6.17 -10.61 -3.91
CA ALA A 60 5.40 -9.61 -4.63
C ALA A 60 5.59 -8.18 -4.06
N THR A 61 5.97 -8.07 -2.79
CA THR A 61 6.12 -6.77 -2.10
C THR A 61 7.09 -5.84 -2.80
N ILE A 62 8.25 -6.34 -3.22
CA ILE A 62 9.30 -5.49 -3.84
C ILE A 62 8.84 -4.92 -5.18
N PRO A 63 8.41 -5.73 -6.17
CA PRO A 63 7.98 -5.19 -7.46
C PRO A 63 6.76 -4.27 -7.34
N LEU A 64 5.77 -4.61 -6.50
CA LEU A 64 4.58 -3.79 -6.30
C LEU A 64 4.91 -2.43 -5.68
N MET A 65 5.73 -2.38 -4.62
CA MET A 65 6.16 -1.12 -3.99
C MET A 65 7.03 -0.28 -4.92
N THR A 66 7.93 -0.93 -5.68
CA THR A 66 8.79 -0.22 -6.66
C THR A 66 7.93 0.43 -7.74
N PHE A 67 6.96 -0.30 -8.28
CA PHE A 67 6.02 0.22 -9.27
C PHE A 67 5.18 1.37 -8.70
N ALA A 68 4.54 1.18 -7.54
CA ALA A 68 3.68 2.19 -6.94
C ALA A 68 4.42 3.50 -6.59
N LYS A 69 5.71 3.40 -6.22
CA LYS A 69 6.55 4.58 -5.99
C LYS A 69 6.95 5.29 -7.29
N ALA A 70 7.17 4.54 -8.37
CA ALA A 70 7.54 5.10 -9.68
C ALA A 70 6.34 5.68 -10.43
N HIS A 71 5.14 5.15 -10.19
CA HIS A 71 3.90 5.47 -10.89
C HIS A 71 2.75 5.68 -9.89
N PRO A 72 2.85 6.67 -8.97
CA PRO A 72 1.83 6.89 -7.93
C PRO A 72 0.46 7.30 -8.51
N GLU A 73 0.44 7.85 -9.72
CA GLU A 73 -0.76 8.25 -10.47
C GLU A 73 -1.52 7.06 -11.09
N TYR A 74 -0.91 5.88 -11.14
CA TYR A 74 -1.58 4.71 -11.68
C TYR A 74 -2.75 4.30 -10.77
N LYS A 75 -3.91 4.06 -11.38
CA LYS A 75 -5.20 3.85 -10.69
C LYS A 75 -5.18 2.79 -9.56
N HIS A 76 -4.28 1.81 -9.62
CA HIS A 76 -4.16 0.73 -8.64
C HIS A 76 -2.90 0.84 -7.75
N SER A 77 -2.11 1.91 -7.87
CA SER A 77 -0.90 2.06 -7.05
C SER A 77 -1.22 2.13 -5.56
N SER A 78 -2.34 2.76 -5.17
CA SER A 78 -2.81 2.74 -3.78
C SER A 78 -3.17 1.33 -3.30
N ASP A 79 -3.84 0.53 -4.13
CA ASP A 79 -4.17 -0.86 -3.81
C ASP A 79 -2.90 -1.70 -3.62
N PHE A 80 -1.88 -1.48 -4.46
CA PHE A 80 -0.59 -2.15 -4.35
C PHE A 80 0.10 -1.85 -3.01
N VAL A 81 0.17 -0.58 -2.62
CA VAL A 81 0.78 -0.20 -1.34
C VAL A 81 -0.02 -0.75 -0.16
N TYR A 82 -1.36 -0.68 -0.21
CA TYR A 82 -2.22 -1.27 0.82
C TYR A 82 -1.93 -2.76 1.01
N VAL A 83 -1.88 -3.52 -0.08
CA VAL A 83 -1.61 -4.96 -0.05
C VAL A 83 -0.19 -5.26 0.43
N CYS A 84 0.82 -4.49 -0.02
CA CYS A 84 2.19 -4.62 0.45
C CYS A 84 2.30 -4.39 1.96
N THR A 85 1.55 -3.42 2.51
CA THR A 85 1.46 -3.21 3.95
C THR A 85 0.97 -4.47 4.66
N ARG A 86 -0.11 -5.10 4.17
CA ARG A 86 -0.65 -6.34 4.75
C ARG A 86 0.31 -7.53 4.64
N ILE A 87 1.07 -7.63 3.54
CA ILE A 87 2.08 -8.67 3.39
C ILE A 87 3.19 -8.51 4.44
N VAL A 88 3.74 -7.31 4.62
CA VAL A 88 4.82 -7.08 5.59
C VAL A 88 4.34 -7.18 7.04
N GLU A 89 3.07 -6.86 7.34
CA GLU A 89 2.43 -7.17 8.63
C GLU A 89 2.43 -8.68 8.91
N ARG A 90 1.98 -9.47 7.95
CA ARG A 90 1.97 -10.94 8.06
C ARG A 90 3.38 -11.52 8.30
N GLN A 91 4.41 -10.86 7.76
CA GLN A 91 5.82 -11.22 7.95
C GLN A 91 6.39 -10.75 9.30
N GLY A 92 5.64 -9.98 10.10
CA GLY A 92 6.15 -9.38 11.33
C GLY A 92 7.19 -8.27 11.09
N MET A 93 7.23 -7.67 9.89
CA MET A 93 8.17 -6.60 9.55
C MET A 93 7.67 -5.24 10.05
N VAL A 94 7.68 -5.05 11.37
CA VAL A 94 7.11 -3.90 12.09
C VAL A 94 7.44 -2.54 11.46
N PHE A 95 8.72 -2.26 11.25
CA PHE A 95 9.15 -0.96 10.67
C PHE A 95 8.67 -0.77 9.23
N LYS A 96 8.71 -1.82 8.40
CA LYS A 96 8.23 -1.72 7.02
C LYS A 96 6.72 -1.52 6.95
N ALA A 97 5.96 -2.17 7.84
CA ALA A 97 4.52 -1.97 7.90
C ALA A 97 4.18 -0.52 8.25
N ALA A 98 4.89 0.07 9.23
CA ALA A 98 4.73 1.48 9.58
C ALA A 98 5.11 2.42 8.41
N GLU A 99 6.27 2.19 7.76
CA GLU A 99 6.72 3.00 6.63
C GLU A 99 5.77 2.93 5.42
N TYR A 100 5.26 1.74 5.11
CA TYR A 100 4.32 1.57 3.99
C TYR A 100 2.97 2.20 4.28
N SER A 101 2.49 2.12 5.53
CA SER A 101 1.28 2.82 5.97
C SER A 101 1.45 4.33 5.91
N GLU A 102 2.57 4.86 6.39
CA GLU A 102 2.91 6.29 6.28
C GLU A 102 2.92 6.74 4.82
N TYR A 103 3.62 5.99 3.93
CA TYR A 103 3.65 6.29 2.50
C TYR A 103 2.24 6.27 1.88
N TYR A 104 1.41 5.28 2.22
CA TYR A 104 0.02 5.20 1.76
C TYR A 104 -0.79 6.43 2.17
N ILE A 105 -0.72 6.82 3.44
CA ILE A 105 -1.46 7.95 3.99
C ILE A 105 -1.04 9.28 3.35
N GLU A 106 0.27 9.51 3.25
CA GLU A 106 0.80 10.81 2.79
C GLU A 106 0.69 10.95 1.25
N GLN A 107 0.91 9.87 0.50
CA GLN A 107 0.91 9.90 -0.96
C GLN A 107 -0.51 9.89 -1.55
N PHE A 108 -1.37 8.99 -1.07
CA PHE A 108 -2.69 8.77 -1.67
C PHE A 108 -3.82 9.49 -0.95
N LYS A 109 -3.57 10.04 0.23
CA LYS A 109 -4.55 10.81 1.03
C LYS A 109 -5.91 10.12 1.11
N PRO A 110 -5.97 8.86 1.55
CA PRO A 110 -7.20 8.10 1.65
C PRO A 110 -8.16 8.75 2.63
N SER A 111 -9.42 8.33 2.61
CA SER A 111 -10.45 8.73 3.56
C SER A 111 -11.23 7.53 4.08
N GLY A 112 -12.00 7.72 5.14
CA GLY A 112 -12.84 6.67 5.72
C GLY A 112 -12.07 5.45 6.19
N LYS A 113 -12.63 4.26 5.97
CA LYS A 113 -12.07 3.00 6.48
C LYS A 113 -10.62 2.71 6.06
N PRO A 114 -10.20 2.90 4.79
CA PRO A 114 -8.79 2.69 4.42
C PRO A 114 -7.81 3.61 5.16
N LEU A 115 -8.18 4.87 5.40
CA LEU A 115 -7.37 5.78 6.21
C LEU A 115 -7.28 5.30 7.65
N MET A 116 -8.41 4.95 8.26
CA MET A 116 -8.47 4.45 9.63
C MET A 116 -7.55 3.24 9.83
N GLU A 117 -7.65 2.24 8.95
CA GLU A 117 -6.84 1.03 9.02
C GLU A 117 -5.34 1.35 8.93
N MET A 118 -4.94 2.23 8.01
CA MET A 118 -3.52 2.58 7.86
C MET A 118 -3.00 3.46 8.99
N LEU A 119 -3.84 4.31 9.59
CA LEU A 119 -3.47 5.06 10.80
C LEU A 119 -3.24 4.12 11.99
N VAL A 120 -4.08 3.11 12.16
CA VAL A 120 -3.89 2.07 13.20
C VAL A 120 -2.58 1.34 13.00
N VAL A 121 -2.30 0.89 11.77
CA VAL A 121 -1.04 0.19 11.44
C VAL A 121 0.17 1.08 11.71
N ALA A 122 0.14 2.32 11.23
CA ALA A 122 1.26 3.26 11.41
C ALA A 122 1.51 3.55 12.89
N SER A 123 0.46 3.90 13.68
CA SER A 123 0.61 4.24 15.09
C SER A 123 1.14 3.07 15.90
N HIS A 124 0.53 1.89 15.74
CA HIS A 124 0.89 0.70 16.49
C HIS A 124 2.32 0.22 16.21
N TYR A 125 2.72 0.15 14.94
CA TYR A 125 4.05 -0.35 14.60
C TYR A 125 5.17 0.68 14.84
N TYR A 126 4.90 1.98 14.76
CA TYR A 126 5.87 2.97 15.24
C TYR A 126 6.05 2.92 16.76
N GLU A 127 4.97 2.67 17.52
CA GLU A 127 5.06 2.45 18.97
C GLU A 127 5.91 1.20 19.29
N GLN A 128 5.59 0.05 18.68
CA GLN A 128 6.37 -1.18 18.87
C GLN A 128 7.85 -1.01 18.47
N GLY A 129 8.12 -0.22 17.46
CA GLY A 129 9.47 0.09 17.00
C GLY A 129 10.20 1.14 17.86
N GLY A 130 9.55 1.70 18.88
CA GLY A 130 10.12 2.75 19.74
C GLY A 130 10.17 4.14 19.11
N ALA A 131 9.58 4.36 17.93
CA ALA A 131 9.48 5.67 17.28
C ALA A 131 8.27 6.44 17.83
N LEU A 132 8.30 6.74 19.13
CA LEU A 132 7.14 7.23 19.88
C LEU A 132 6.57 8.56 19.38
N ASP A 133 7.40 9.46 18.88
CA ASP A 133 6.94 10.74 18.30
C ASP A 133 6.08 10.50 17.05
N LYS A 134 6.50 9.55 16.21
CA LYS A 134 5.70 9.15 15.04
C LYS A 134 4.42 8.43 15.44
N ALA A 135 4.49 7.52 16.39
CA ALA A 135 3.31 6.83 16.93
C ALA A 135 2.29 7.85 17.44
N LEU A 136 2.73 8.81 18.25
CA LEU A 136 1.90 9.88 18.82
C LEU A 136 1.22 10.71 17.71
N LYS A 137 1.96 11.09 16.64
CA LYS A 137 1.40 11.80 15.47
C LYS A 137 0.20 11.05 14.88
N TYR A 138 0.30 9.73 14.68
CA TYR A 138 -0.75 8.93 14.06
C TYR A 138 -1.90 8.61 15.02
N TYR A 139 -1.63 8.41 16.32
CA TYR A 139 -2.69 8.32 17.33
C TYR A 139 -3.49 9.62 17.45
N GLN A 140 -2.84 10.78 17.40
CA GLN A 140 -3.52 12.07 17.40
C GLN A 140 -4.43 12.24 16.18
N ARG A 141 -4.00 11.78 15.01
CA ARG A 141 -4.86 11.78 13.82
C ARG A 141 -6.06 10.84 13.98
N LEU A 142 -5.87 9.62 14.50
CA LEU A 142 -6.97 8.71 14.81
C LEU A 142 -7.99 9.33 15.78
N ALA A 143 -7.51 9.89 16.89
CA ALA A 143 -8.35 10.52 17.90
C ALA A 143 -9.16 11.70 17.32
N LYS A 144 -8.57 12.46 16.38
CA LYS A 144 -9.22 13.62 15.77
C LYS A 144 -10.19 13.22 14.64
N GLU A 145 -9.73 12.39 13.71
CA GLU A 145 -10.47 12.10 12.48
C GLU A 145 -11.58 11.05 12.70
N PHE A 146 -11.43 10.19 13.74
CA PHE A 146 -12.35 9.11 14.09
C PHE A 146 -12.85 9.21 15.55
N ALA A 147 -13.02 10.45 16.06
CA ALA A 147 -13.40 10.73 17.46
C ALA A 147 -14.69 10.02 17.93
N ASN A 148 -15.63 9.79 17.02
CA ASN A 148 -16.90 9.12 17.32
C ASN A 148 -16.82 7.60 17.27
N GLU A 149 -15.74 7.04 16.73
CA GLU A 149 -15.51 5.61 16.61
C GLU A 149 -14.72 5.06 17.80
N GLU A 150 -14.87 3.77 18.07
CA GLU A 150 -14.16 3.12 19.17
C GLU A 150 -12.64 3.24 19.04
N VAL A 151 -12.11 3.12 17.82
CA VAL A 151 -10.67 3.26 17.53
C VAL A 151 -10.14 4.65 17.88
N GLY A 152 -10.93 5.71 17.66
CA GLY A 152 -10.56 7.08 18.03
C GLY A 152 -10.51 7.26 19.54
N LYS A 153 -11.45 6.68 20.29
CA LYS A 153 -11.45 6.70 21.76
C LYS A 153 -10.27 5.91 22.34
N GLN A 154 -9.97 4.77 21.75
CA GLN A 154 -8.77 3.99 22.11
C GLN A 154 -7.50 4.78 21.86
N ALA A 155 -7.40 5.49 20.73
CA ALA A 155 -6.26 6.36 20.42
C ALA A 155 -6.03 7.44 21.48
N VAL A 156 -7.08 8.04 22.02
CA VAL A 156 -6.95 9.00 23.15
C VAL A 156 -6.29 8.32 24.35
N THR A 157 -6.68 7.10 24.68
CA THR A 157 -6.08 6.35 25.78
C THR A 157 -4.61 6.02 25.52
N MET A 158 -4.25 5.67 24.28
CA MET A 158 -2.86 5.44 23.89
C MET A 158 -2.02 6.73 24.01
N ILE A 159 -2.56 7.86 23.56
CA ILE A 159 -1.90 9.19 23.72
C ILE A 159 -1.63 9.49 25.19
N ASP A 160 -2.62 9.28 26.08
CA ASP A 160 -2.44 9.48 27.52
C ASP A 160 -1.31 8.59 28.06
N MET A 161 -1.29 7.31 27.70
CA MET A 161 -0.27 6.36 28.17
C MET A 161 1.13 6.74 27.68
N LEU A 162 1.28 7.11 26.41
CA LEU A 162 2.55 7.55 25.84
C LEU A 162 3.07 8.82 26.49
N ASN A 163 2.20 9.81 26.75
CA ASN A 163 2.56 11.05 27.43
C ASN A 163 2.97 10.83 28.90
N LEU A 164 2.46 9.76 29.54
CA LEU A 164 2.86 9.34 30.87
C LEU A 164 4.11 8.45 30.89
N GLY A 165 4.70 8.16 29.73
CA GLY A 165 5.87 7.27 29.61
C GLY A 165 5.57 5.79 29.88
N LEU A 166 4.31 5.37 29.78
CA LEU A 166 3.88 3.98 30.03
C LEU A 166 4.14 3.13 28.78
N THR A 167 5.37 2.69 28.61
CA THR A 167 5.81 1.95 27.40
C THR A 167 5.83 0.44 27.58
N THR A 168 5.62 -0.08 28.80
CA THR A 168 5.57 -1.51 29.06
C THR A 168 4.14 -2.03 29.05
N PRO A 169 3.87 -3.25 28.51
CA PRO A 169 2.53 -3.83 28.50
C PRO A 169 1.87 -3.90 29.88
N GLU A 170 2.65 -4.17 30.94
CA GLU A 170 2.16 -4.22 32.31
C GLU A 170 1.70 -2.86 32.80
N ALA A 171 2.50 -1.80 32.58
CA ALA A 171 2.15 -0.43 32.96
C ALA A 171 0.89 0.05 32.20
N GLN A 172 0.80 -0.24 30.93
CA GLN A 172 -0.35 0.08 30.08
C GLN A 172 -1.61 -0.65 30.56
N MET A 173 -1.54 -1.95 30.84
CA MET A 173 -2.66 -2.72 31.37
C MET A 173 -3.14 -2.18 32.71
N ASN A 174 -2.23 -1.89 33.65
CA ASN A 174 -2.57 -1.31 34.95
C ASN A 174 -3.25 0.07 34.80
N TYR A 175 -2.83 0.88 33.84
CA TYR A 175 -3.48 2.15 33.56
C TYR A 175 -4.91 1.97 33.05
N ILE A 176 -5.11 1.07 32.06
CA ILE A 176 -6.43 0.77 31.50
C ILE A 176 -7.40 0.28 32.58
N LEU A 177 -6.95 -0.65 33.43
CA LEU A 177 -7.78 -1.19 34.52
C LEU A 177 -8.19 -0.09 35.53
N LYS A 178 -7.25 0.78 35.92
CA LYS A 178 -7.55 1.90 36.82
C LYS A 178 -8.52 2.90 36.19
N LYS A 179 -8.38 3.20 34.89
CA LYS A 179 -9.27 4.11 34.15
C LYS A 179 -10.68 3.52 34.07
N ALA A 180 -10.82 2.23 33.71
CA ALA A 180 -12.11 1.56 33.65
C ALA A 180 -12.84 1.49 35.02
N ALA A 181 -12.10 1.25 36.10
CA ALA A 181 -12.66 1.26 37.45
C ALA A 181 -13.17 2.65 37.87
N LYS A 182 -12.46 3.71 37.46
CA LYS A 182 -12.90 5.10 37.73
C LYS A 182 -14.17 5.47 36.95
N ASP A 183 -14.24 5.05 35.69
CA ASP A 183 -15.39 5.36 34.82
C ASP A 183 -16.66 4.59 35.28
N SER A 184 -16.52 3.33 35.75
CA SER A 184 -17.61 2.56 36.32
C SER A 184 -18.07 3.09 37.69
N GLY A 185 -17.19 3.63 38.50
CA GLY A 185 -17.54 4.26 39.78
C GLY A 185 -18.30 5.57 39.63
N ASN A 186 -18.06 6.35 38.58
CA ASN A 186 -18.79 7.58 38.30
C ASN A 186 -20.22 7.33 37.79
N THR A 187 -20.49 6.22 37.11
CA THR A 187 -21.84 5.88 36.65
C THR A 187 -22.77 5.43 37.81
N ALA A 188 -22.20 4.88 38.89
CA ALA A 188 -22.98 4.45 40.07
C ALA A 188 -23.49 5.62 40.94
N ASN A 189 -22.88 6.82 40.85
CA ASN A 189 -23.25 8.01 41.61
C ASN A 189 -24.14 9.01 40.84
N ALA A 190 -24.59 8.66 39.63
CA ALA A 190 -25.38 9.53 38.76
C ALA A 190 -26.91 9.18 38.74
N HIS A 191 -27.40 8.37 39.70
CA HIS A 191 -28.81 8.00 39.84
C HIS A 191 -29.40 8.46 41.17
#